data_ee489b700d813996d904a65213a46cbb
#
_entry.id   ee489b700d813996d904a65213a46cbb
#
_cell.length_a   1.000
_cell.length_b   1.000
_cell.length_c   1.000
_cell.angle_alpha   90.00
_cell.angle_beta   90.00
_cell.angle_gamma   90.00
#
_symmetry.space_group_name_H-M   'P 1'
#
loop_
_entity.id
_entity.type
_entity.pdbx_description
1 polymer ?
#
loop_
_entity_poly.entity_id
_entity_poly.type
_entity_poly.pdbx_seq_one_letter_code
_entity_poly.pdbx_strand_id
1 'polypeptide(L)'
;GIDALVLVTNHLDPRNEGSEVFFATLQSLLAALPSSMPLGLYECPAPYRRLLSDDEFAWCANSGRFVVLKDVSCDLPTVERRVRLAQGTPLKVINANAAIAWPAMLAGAEGFSGVFTNFHPELYGWLWREGKNQRALADELAIFLSLGAVTETLGYPKNAKIYHQRLGTFDSDAC
;
A
#
# COMPACT_ATOMS: atom_id res chain seq x y z
N GLY A 1 20.66 6.72 2.37
CA GLY A 1 20.32 5.92 1.20
C GLY A 1 18.81 5.70 1.12
N ILE A 2 18.38 5.09 0.04
CA ILE A 2 16.99 4.61 -0.14
C ILE A 2 17.00 3.09 -0.16
N ASP A 3 15.96 2.46 0.39
CA ASP A 3 15.85 1.00 0.45
C ASP A 3 15.19 0.41 -0.79
N ALA A 4 14.31 1.18 -1.45
CA ALA A 4 13.67 0.80 -2.71
C ALA A 4 13.21 2.03 -3.49
N LEU A 5 13.15 1.91 -4.83
CA LEU A 5 12.52 2.88 -5.71
C LEU A 5 11.10 2.42 -6.05
N VAL A 6 10.09 3.22 -5.72
CA VAL A 6 8.69 2.89 -5.97
C VAL A 6 8.22 3.52 -7.29
N LEU A 7 7.80 2.68 -8.22
CA LEU A 7 7.22 3.07 -9.51
C LEU A 7 5.71 3.21 -9.40
N VAL A 8 5.16 4.29 -9.92
CA VAL A 8 3.72 4.53 -9.93
C VAL A 8 3.11 3.94 -11.18
N THR A 9 2.13 3.05 -11.04
CA THR A 9 1.62 2.22 -12.15
C THR A 9 0.99 3.03 -13.29
N ASN A 10 0.31 4.13 -12.99
CA ASN A 10 -0.27 4.99 -14.03
C ASN A 10 0.77 5.82 -14.81
N HIS A 11 1.99 5.98 -14.27
CA HIS A 11 3.10 6.58 -15.03
C HIS A 11 3.75 5.58 -16.01
N LEU A 12 3.55 4.29 -15.79
CA LEU A 12 4.00 3.24 -16.71
C LEU A 12 3.07 3.07 -17.92
N ASP A 13 1.85 3.58 -17.81
CA ASP A 13 0.85 3.55 -18.88
C ASP A 13 -0.02 4.82 -18.78
N PRO A 14 0.54 6.02 -19.16
CA PRO A 14 -0.09 7.30 -18.82
C PRO A 14 -1.42 7.57 -19.51
N ARG A 15 -1.73 6.83 -20.59
CA ARG A 15 -2.97 6.97 -21.35
C ARG A 15 -3.94 5.83 -21.12
N ASN A 16 -3.60 4.87 -20.23
CA ASN A 16 -4.38 3.67 -19.98
C ASN A 16 -4.62 2.83 -21.26
N GLU A 17 -3.56 2.61 -22.01
CA GLU A 17 -3.59 1.90 -23.28
C GLU A 17 -3.46 0.37 -23.11
N GLY A 18 -3.08 -0.08 -21.91
CA GLY A 18 -3.07 -1.50 -21.54
C GLY A 18 -1.68 -2.09 -21.30
N SER A 19 -1.66 -3.41 -21.17
CA SER A 19 -0.48 -4.15 -20.68
C SER A 19 0.72 -4.04 -21.63
N GLU A 20 0.53 -3.90 -22.94
CA GLU A 20 1.64 -3.73 -23.89
C GLU A 20 2.44 -2.47 -23.59
N VAL A 21 1.76 -1.33 -23.40
CA VAL A 21 2.41 -0.05 -23.07
C VAL A 21 3.05 -0.11 -21.70
N PHE A 22 2.34 -0.69 -20.72
CA PHE A 22 2.88 -0.91 -19.40
C PHE A 22 4.20 -1.69 -19.43
N PHE A 23 4.24 -2.83 -20.09
CA PHE A 23 5.45 -3.66 -20.17
C PHE A 23 6.58 -3.00 -20.96
N ALA A 24 6.28 -2.33 -22.07
CA ALA A 24 7.29 -1.64 -22.85
C ALA A 24 7.98 -0.53 -22.04
N THR A 25 7.19 0.28 -21.32
CA THR A 25 7.69 1.35 -20.44
C THR A 25 8.49 0.75 -19.28
N LEU A 26 7.95 -0.29 -18.62
CA LEU A 26 8.60 -0.94 -17.51
C LEU A 26 9.94 -1.55 -17.90
N GLN A 27 10.01 -2.28 -19.01
CA GLN A 27 11.25 -2.89 -19.52
C GLN A 27 12.31 -1.85 -19.85
N SER A 28 11.91 -0.72 -20.44
CA SER A 28 12.82 0.41 -20.72
C SER A 28 13.41 0.98 -19.42
N LEU A 29 12.59 1.17 -18.38
CA LEU A 29 13.05 1.62 -17.06
C LEU A 29 13.98 0.60 -16.41
N LEU A 30 13.63 -0.67 -16.44
CA LEU A 30 14.46 -1.74 -15.85
C LEU A 30 15.84 -1.82 -16.51
N ALA A 31 15.94 -1.56 -17.81
CA ALA A 31 17.20 -1.53 -18.53
C ALA A 31 18.09 -0.34 -18.11
N ALA A 32 17.49 0.77 -17.69
CA ALA A 32 18.20 1.98 -17.26
C ALA A 32 18.57 1.97 -15.76
N LEU A 33 17.93 1.12 -14.95
CA LEU A 33 18.14 1.07 -13.51
C LEU A 33 19.17 -0.01 -13.12
N PRO A 34 20.01 0.23 -12.10
CA PRO A 34 20.91 -0.80 -11.59
C PRO A 34 20.14 -2.07 -11.21
N SER A 35 20.66 -3.22 -11.60
CA SER A 35 20.03 -4.53 -11.31
C SER A 35 19.90 -4.83 -9.82
N SER A 36 20.76 -4.24 -8.99
CA SER A 36 20.75 -4.37 -7.53
C SER A 36 19.75 -3.45 -6.83
N MET A 37 19.11 -2.48 -7.54
CA MET A 37 18.14 -1.57 -6.95
C MET A 37 16.82 -2.31 -6.69
N PRO A 38 16.38 -2.47 -5.43
CA PRO A 38 15.05 -3.01 -5.15
C PRO A 38 13.96 -2.04 -5.63
N LEU A 39 12.90 -2.59 -6.20
CA LEU A 39 11.79 -1.82 -6.74
C LEU A 39 10.50 -2.07 -5.96
N GLY A 40 9.63 -1.07 -5.96
CA GLY A 40 8.26 -1.19 -5.51
C GLY A 40 7.27 -0.72 -6.58
N LEU A 41 6.02 -1.02 -6.36
CA LEU A 41 4.89 -0.58 -7.19
C LEU A 41 3.86 0.14 -6.33
N TYR A 42 3.27 1.19 -6.89
CA TYR A 42 2.18 1.92 -6.24
C TYR A 42 1.05 2.20 -7.23
N GLU A 43 -0.13 1.70 -6.95
CA GLU A 43 -1.35 1.95 -7.72
C GLU A 43 -1.97 3.29 -7.31
N CYS A 44 -1.23 4.40 -7.55
CA CYS A 44 -1.68 5.73 -7.17
C CYS A 44 -3.03 6.08 -7.82
N PRO A 45 -4.02 6.58 -7.06
CA PRO A 45 -5.32 6.92 -7.62
C PRO A 45 -5.32 8.19 -8.48
N ALA A 46 -4.28 9.02 -8.40
CA ALA A 46 -4.17 10.27 -9.16
C ALA A 46 -3.07 10.15 -10.24
N PRO A 47 -3.28 10.67 -11.46
CA PRO A 47 -4.49 11.30 -11.99
C PRO A 47 -5.63 10.32 -12.26
N TYR A 48 -5.36 9.03 -12.38
CA TYR A 48 -6.33 7.94 -12.48
C TYR A 48 -5.76 6.67 -11.83
N ARG A 49 -6.64 5.84 -11.30
CA ARG A 49 -6.26 4.59 -10.63
C ARG A 49 -6.04 3.48 -11.67
N ARG A 50 -4.78 3.13 -11.91
CA ARG A 50 -4.39 2.00 -12.73
C ARG A 50 -4.01 0.82 -11.85
N LEU A 51 -4.90 -0.14 -11.75
CA LEU A 51 -4.62 -1.40 -11.09
C LEU A 51 -3.83 -2.33 -12.02
N LEU A 52 -2.94 -3.11 -11.45
CA LEU A 52 -2.26 -4.18 -12.17
C LEU A 52 -3.24 -5.33 -12.46
N SER A 53 -3.19 -5.86 -13.67
CA SER A 53 -3.78 -7.17 -13.97
C SER A 53 -3.04 -8.27 -13.23
N ASP A 54 -3.65 -9.45 -13.13
CA ASP A 54 -3.00 -10.61 -12.49
C ASP A 54 -1.71 -11.02 -13.22
N ASP A 55 -1.68 -10.92 -14.55
CA ASP A 55 -0.51 -11.23 -15.37
C ASP A 55 0.62 -10.20 -15.16
N GLU A 56 0.29 -8.90 -15.13
CA GLU A 56 1.25 -7.83 -14.83
C GLU A 56 1.85 -8.00 -13.44
N PHE A 57 0.98 -8.27 -12.45
CA PHE A 57 1.42 -8.49 -11.09
C PHE A 57 2.31 -9.74 -10.96
N ALA A 58 1.88 -10.87 -11.54
CA ALA A 58 2.64 -12.11 -11.50
C ALA A 58 4.00 -11.97 -12.20
N TRP A 59 4.06 -11.26 -13.33
CA TRP A 59 5.32 -10.96 -14.00
C TRP A 59 6.26 -10.16 -13.10
N CYS A 60 5.77 -9.10 -12.48
CA CYS A 60 6.56 -8.29 -11.54
C CYS A 60 7.05 -9.12 -10.35
N ALA A 61 6.18 -9.92 -9.73
CA ALA A 61 6.51 -10.77 -8.59
C ALA A 61 7.61 -11.79 -8.94
N ASN A 62 7.49 -12.46 -10.08
CA ASN A 62 8.44 -13.49 -10.51
C ASN A 62 9.76 -12.93 -11.05
N SER A 63 9.83 -11.65 -11.39
CA SER A 63 11.07 -10.99 -11.85
C SER A 63 12.17 -10.94 -10.77
N GLY A 64 11.80 -11.09 -9.49
CA GLY A 64 12.70 -10.95 -8.36
C GLY A 64 13.16 -9.51 -8.08
N ARG A 65 12.74 -8.54 -8.89
CA ARG A 65 13.14 -7.12 -8.79
C ARG A 65 12.24 -6.32 -7.85
N PHE A 66 10.96 -6.72 -7.72
CA PHE A 66 9.98 -5.99 -6.94
C PHE A 66 9.85 -6.61 -5.54
N VAL A 67 9.95 -5.74 -4.53
CA VAL A 67 9.91 -6.13 -3.11
C VAL A 67 8.62 -5.68 -2.42
N VAL A 68 7.86 -4.75 -3.01
CA VAL A 68 6.62 -4.24 -2.43
C VAL A 68 5.63 -3.80 -3.50
N LEU A 69 4.34 -4.08 -3.28
CA LEU A 69 3.21 -3.42 -3.94
C LEU A 69 2.37 -2.70 -2.88
N LYS A 70 2.15 -1.40 -3.05
CA LYS A 70 1.07 -0.69 -2.38
C LYS A 70 -0.21 -0.87 -3.19
N ASP A 71 -1.06 -1.81 -2.74
CA ASP A 71 -2.35 -2.16 -3.31
C ASP A 71 -3.39 -1.08 -2.99
N VAL A 72 -4.06 -0.57 -4.02
CA VAL A 72 -5.14 0.41 -3.91
C VAL A 72 -6.43 -0.11 -4.59
N SER A 73 -6.57 -1.43 -4.70
CA SER A 73 -7.79 -2.05 -5.23
C SER A 73 -9.02 -1.76 -4.37
N CYS A 74 -8.81 -1.61 -3.06
CA CYS A 74 -9.87 -1.49 -2.05
C CYS A 74 -10.81 -2.72 -2.03
N ASP A 75 -10.32 -3.88 -2.48
CA ASP A 75 -11.08 -5.11 -2.67
C ASP A 75 -10.35 -6.29 -2.03
N LEU A 76 -10.91 -6.87 -0.97
CA LEU A 76 -10.27 -7.95 -0.24
C LEU A 76 -9.98 -9.19 -1.11
N PRO A 77 -10.90 -9.68 -1.97
CA PRO A 77 -10.60 -10.78 -2.89
C PRO A 77 -9.41 -10.51 -3.80
N THR A 78 -9.22 -9.28 -4.27
CA THR A 78 -8.05 -8.89 -5.07
C THR A 78 -6.77 -8.94 -4.25
N VAL A 79 -6.78 -8.42 -3.02
CA VAL A 79 -5.63 -8.50 -2.11
C VAL A 79 -5.26 -9.96 -1.83
N GLU A 80 -6.23 -10.80 -1.50
CA GLU A 80 -6.01 -12.23 -1.26
C GLU A 80 -5.41 -12.94 -2.47
N ARG A 81 -5.91 -12.65 -3.67
CA ARG A 81 -5.38 -13.21 -4.91
C ARG A 81 -3.92 -12.79 -5.15
N ARG A 82 -3.60 -11.52 -4.94
CA ARG A 82 -2.24 -10.98 -5.05
C ARG A 82 -1.28 -11.58 -4.02
N VAL A 83 -1.73 -11.76 -2.79
CA VAL A 83 -0.95 -12.46 -1.76
C VAL A 83 -0.62 -13.89 -2.20
N ARG A 84 -1.59 -14.61 -2.78
CA ARG A 84 -1.32 -15.96 -3.32
C ARG A 84 -0.34 -15.93 -4.50
N LEU A 85 -0.48 -14.99 -5.43
CA LEU A 85 0.42 -14.85 -6.59
C LEU A 85 1.85 -14.45 -6.19
N ALA A 86 2.01 -13.76 -5.06
CA ALA A 86 3.31 -13.35 -4.55
C ALA A 86 4.04 -14.45 -3.74
N GLN A 87 3.38 -15.58 -3.45
CA GLN A 87 3.99 -16.66 -2.66
C GLN A 87 5.26 -17.18 -3.31
N GLY A 88 6.31 -17.32 -2.49
CA GLY A 88 7.63 -17.77 -2.96
C GLY A 88 8.46 -16.68 -3.67
N THR A 89 7.96 -15.46 -3.79
CA THR A 89 8.67 -14.31 -4.35
C THR A 89 9.07 -13.31 -3.25
N PRO A 90 9.98 -12.37 -3.51
CA PRO A 90 10.31 -11.31 -2.56
C PRO A 90 9.22 -10.23 -2.41
N LEU A 91 8.22 -10.19 -3.31
CA LEU A 91 7.22 -9.14 -3.36
C LEU A 91 6.23 -9.26 -2.20
N LYS A 92 6.08 -8.17 -1.42
CA LYS A 92 5.14 -8.03 -0.32
C LYS A 92 3.97 -7.15 -0.73
N VAL A 93 2.75 -7.59 -0.44
CA VAL A 93 1.54 -6.82 -0.70
C VAL A 93 1.20 -6.00 0.54
N ILE A 94 1.08 -4.68 0.39
CA ILE A 94 0.66 -3.74 1.43
C ILE A 94 -0.67 -3.14 1.00
N ASN A 95 -1.71 -3.33 1.81
CA ASN A 95 -3.04 -2.78 1.54
C ASN A 95 -3.10 -1.29 1.92
N ALA A 96 -3.90 -0.50 1.18
CA ALA A 96 -4.10 0.93 1.45
C ALA A 96 -5.53 1.28 1.93
N ASN A 97 -6.46 0.33 2.00
CA ASN A 97 -7.84 0.57 2.44
C ASN A 97 -8.03 0.18 3.91
N ALA A 98 -8.42 1.14 4.76
CA ALA A 98 -8.57 0.93 6.20
C ALA A 98 -9.66 -0.08 6.55
N ALA A 99 -10.77 -0.12 5.79
CA ALA A 99 -11.89 -1.02 6.07
C ALA A 99 -11.54 -2.50 5.91
N ILE A 100 -10.55 -2.81 5.08
CA ILE A 100 -10.06 -4.18 4.86
C ILE A 100 -8.65 -4.40 5.42
N ALA A 101 -8.09 -3.47 6.21
CA ALA A 101 -6.72 -3.56 6.70
C ALA A 101 -6.49 -4.86 7.49
N TRP A 102 -7.34 -5.14 8.46
CA TRP A 102 -7.22 -6.33 9.30
C TRP A 102 -7.49 -7.64 8.55
N PRO A 103 -8.60 -7.81 7.81
CA PRO A 103 -8.79 -9.00 6.98
C PRO A 103 -7.66 -9.22 5.97
N ALA A 104 -7.12 -8.18 5.36
CA ALA A 104 -5.98 -8.29 4.45
C ALA A 104 -4.72 -8.83 5.16
N MET A 105 -4.41 -8.34 6.38
CA MET A 105 -3.31 -8.85 7.20
C MET A 105 -3.51 -10.33 7.58
N LEU A 106 -4.75 -10.72 7.87
CA LEU A 106 -5.09 -12.14 8.13
C LEU A 106 -4.88 -13.02 6.90
N ALA A 107 -5.17 -12.49 5.72
CA ALA A 107 -4.96 -13.17 4.45
C ALA A 107 -3.48 -13.23 4.03
N GLY A 108 -2.59 -12.51 4.73
CA GLY A 108 -1.15 -12.53 4.48
C GLY A 108 -0.59 -11.25 3.85
N ALA A 109 -1.38 -10.18 3.77
CA ALA A 109 -0.81 -8.87 3.44
C ALA A 109 0.19 -8.44 4.53
N GLU A 110 1.32 -7.88 4.12
CA GLU A 110 2.47 -7.61 4.99
C GLU A 110 2.39 -6.24 5.68
N GLY A 111 1.26 -5.55 5.58
CA GLY A 111 1.05 -4.29 6.27
C GLY A 111 -0.07 -3.44 5.69
N PHE A 112 -0.15 -2.22 6.21
CA PHE A 112 -1.11 -1.21 5.82
C PHE A 112 -0.41 0.12 5.54
N SER A 113 -0.78 0.79 4.43
CA SER A 113 -0.25 2.10 4.02
C SER A 113 -1.39 3.01 3.53
N GLY A 114 -2.35 3.27 4.41
CA GLY A 114 -3.43 4.24 4.18
C GLY A 114 -3.17 5.57 4.86
N VAL A 115 -4.01 6.57 4.57
CA VAL A 115 -3.88 7.92 5.13
C VAL A 115 -3.99 7.90 6.67
N PHE A 116 -4.83 7.03 7.22
CA PHE A 116 -5.04 6.98 8.68
C PHE A 116 -3.82 6.53 9.48
N THR A 117 -2.78 5.95 8.83
CA THR A 117 -1.47 5.74 9.47
C THR A 117 -0.78 7.04 9.89
N ASN A 118 -1.18 8.18 9.33
CA ASN A 118 -0.70 9.49 9.78
C ASN A 118 -1.33 9.94 11.11
N PHE A 119 -2.31 9.20 11.63
CA PHE A 119 -2.90 9.44 12.94
C PHE A 119 -2.46 8.38 13.95
N HIS A 120 -2.54 7.10 13.59
CA HIS A 120 -2.33 5.96 14.47
C HIS A 120 -1.41 4.88 13.87
N PRO A 121 -0.15 5.20 13.53
CA PRO A 121 0.78 4.20 12.99
C PRO A 121 1.04 3.06 13.99
N GLU A 122 1.06 3.38 15.30
CA GLU A 122 1.30 2.42 16.38
C GLU A 122 0.22 1.34 16.46
N LEU A 123 -1.06 1.71 16.22
CA LEU A 123 -2.18 0.78 16.28
C LEU A 123 -2.18 -0.19 15.10
N TYR A 124 -1.89 0.28 13.87
CA TYR A 124 -1.71 -0.60 12.73
C TYR A 124 -0.50 -1.51 12.89
N GLY A 125 0.60 -0.98 13.47
CA GLY A 125 1.77 -1.77 13.81
C GLY A 125 1.48 -2.85 14.85
N TRP A 126 0.63 -2.56 15.84
CA TRP A 126 0.18 -3.53 16.83
C TRP A 126 -0.69 -4.62 16.18
N LEU A 127 -1.67 -4.25 15.33
CA LEU A 127 -2.49 -5.22 14.59
C LEU A 127 -1.63 -6.21 13.82
N TRP A 128 -0.61 -5.71 13.13
CA TRP A 128 0.26 -6.55 12.33
C TRP A 128 1.11 -7.51 13.18
N ARG A 129 1.65 -7.03 14.32
CA ARG A 129 2.53 -7.84 15.17
C ARG A 129 1.77 -8.79 16.10
N GLU A 130 0.72 -8.29 16.74
CA GLU A 130 0.07 -8.97 17.86
C GLU A 130 -1.34 -9.44 17.56
N GLY A 131 -1.98 -8.91 16.52
CA GLY A 131 -3.40 -9.12 16.26
C GLY A 131 -3.77 -10.60 16.10
N LYS A 132 -2.91 -11.41 15.47
CA LYS A 132 -3.17 -12.85 15.31
C LYS A 132 -3.19 -13.60 16.65
N ASN A 133 -2.41 -13.13 17.62
CA ASN A 133 -2.31 -13.72 18.96
C ASN A 133 -3.41 -13.21 19.90
N GLN A 134 -3.97 -12.02 19.61
CA GLN A 134 -4.99 -11.35 20.43
C GLN A 134 -6.23 -11.03 19.60
N ARG A 135 -6.81 -12.05 18.97
CA ARG A 135 -7.82 -11.95 17.93
C ARG A 135 -9.02 -11.08 18.32
N ALA A 136 -9.60 -11.27 19.50
CA ALA A 136 -10.79 -10.52 19.92
C ALA A 136 -10.50 -9.01 20.02
N LEU A 137 -9.37 -8.63 20.61
CA LEU A 137 -8.95 -7.23 20.69
C LEU A 137 -8.61 -6.66 19.32
N ALA A 138 -8.02 -7.45 18.44
CA ALA A 138 -7.69 -7.03 17.08
C ALA A 138 -8.95 -6.75 16.25
N ASP A 139 -10.00 -7.58 16.40
CA ASP A 139 -11.26 -7.38 15.70
C ASP A 139 -11.95 -6.08 16.17
N GLU A 140 -11.95 -5.78 17.47
CA GLU A 140 -12.46 -4.51 18.03
C GLU A 140 -11.63 -3.31 17.55
N LEU A 141 -10.30 -3.40 17.59
CA LEU A 141 -9.40 -2.35 17.12
C LEU A 141 -9.58 -2.08 15.63
N ALA A 142 -9.79 -3.11 14.82
CA ALA A 142 -10.03 -2.97 13.39
C ALA A 142 -11.31 -2.17 13.09
N ILE A 143 -12.37 -2.37 13.88
CA ILE A 143 -13.59 -1.56 13.79
C ILE A 143 -13.29 -0.09 14.10
N PHE A 144 -12.59 0.19 15.21
CA PHE A 144 -12.18 1.55 15.57
C PHE A 144 -11.38 2.22 14.46
N LEU A 145 -10.37 1.54 13.92
CA LEU A 145 -9.51 2.08 12.86
C LEU A 145 -10.29 2.31 11.55
N SER A 146 -11.23 1.42 11.21
CA SER A 146 -12.07 1.57 10.01
C SER A 146 -13.00 2.77 10.12
N LEU A 147 -13.62 2.98 11.29
CA LEU A 147 -14.47 4.13 11.54
C LEU A 147 -13.66 5.42 11.63
N GLY A 148 -12.51 5.38 12.32
CA GLY A 148 -11.61 6.51 12.45
C GLY A 148 -11.10 7.02 11.09
N ALA A 149 -10.85 6.12 10.15
CA ALA A 149 -10.37 6.48 8.81
C ALA A 149 -11.36 7.35 8.01
N VAL A 150 -12.66 7.37 8.36
CA VAL A 150 -13.64 8.30 7.75
C VAL A 150 -13.21 9.76 7.95
N THR A 151 -12.48 10.06 9.02
CA THR A 151 -11.95 11.42 9.29
C THR A 151 -10.98 11.92 8.23
N GLU A 152 -10.39 11.02 7.42
CA GLU A 152 -9.54 11.40 6.30
C GLU A 152 -10.25 12.34 5.31
N THR A 153 -11.57 12.19 5.16
CA THR A 153 -12.40 13.02 4.27
C THR A 153 -12.69 14.41 4.86
N LEU A 154 -12.39 14.62 6.15
CA LEU A 154 -12.71 15.84 6.91
C LEU A 154 -11.55 16.84 6.96
N GLY A 155 -10.82 16.99 5.85
CA GLY A 155 -9.81 18.02 5.71
C GLY A 155 -8.37 17.55 5.93
N TYR A 156 -8.02 16.32 5.56
CA TYR A 156 -6.63 15.89 5.47
C TYR A 156 -5.86 16.74 4.42
N PRO A 157 -4.61 17.14 4.66
CA PRO A 157 -3.75 16.79 5.80
C PRO A 157 -3.89 17.68 7.03
N LYS A 158 -4.69 18.74 7.00
CA LYS A 158 -4.81 19.72 8.09
C LYS A 158 -5.25 19.09 9.41
N ASN A 159 -6.27 18.24 9.38
CA ASN A 159 -6.75 17.56 10.58
C ASN A 159 -5.70 16.65 11.24
N ALA A 160 -4.87 15.95 10.44
CA ALA A 160 -3.76 15.17 10.96
C ALA A 160 -2.71 16.05 11.65
N LYS A 161 -2.39 17.21 11.06
CA LYS A 161 -1.44 18.15 11.66
C LYS A 161 -1.95 18.75 12.96
N ILE A 162 -3.24 19.14 13.02
CA ILE A 162 -3.89 19.59 14.26
C ILE A 162 -3.83 18.48 15.34
N TYR A 163 -4.12 17.23 14.95
CA TYR A 163 -4.03 16.09 15.86
C TYR A 163 -2.62 15.97 16.46
N HIS A 164 -1.59 15.96 15.61
CA HIS A 164 -0.20 15.84 16.05
C HIS A 164 0.30 17.07 16.84
N GLN A 165 -0.19 18.26 16.52
CA GLN A 165 0.09 19.46 17.32
C GLN A 165 -0.46 19.32 18.75
N ARG A 166 -1.69 18.81 18.89
CA ARG A 166 -2.28 18.56 20.23
C ARG A 166 -1.58 17.48 21.02
N LEU A 167 -0.96 16.51 20.33
CA LEU A 167 -0.11 15.49 20.96
C LEU A 167 1.30 16.01 21.31
N GLY A 168 1.66 17.22 20.89
CA GLY A 168 3.01 17.77 21.05
C GLY A 168 4.04 17.15 20.11
N THR A 169 3.62 16.45 19.06
CA THR A 169 4.52 15.85 18.05
C THR A 169 4.96 16.91 17.03
N PHE A 170 4.09 17.88 16.72
CA PHE A 170 4.36 18.98 15.79
C PHE A 170 4.22 20.32 16.53
N ASP A 171 5.08 21.29 16.18
CA ASP A 171 5.02 22.65 16.71
C ASP A 171 3.93 23.49 16.01
N SER A 172 3.51 23.09 14.81
CA SER A 172 2.58 23.82 13.96
C SER A 172 1.67 22.88 13.19
N ASP A 173 0.45 23.39 12.89
CA ASP A 173 -0.52 22.73 12.01
C ASP A 173 -0.47 23.28 10.57
N ALA A 174 0.56 24.02 10.19
CA ALA A 174 0.72 24.61 8.83
C ALA A 174 0.77 23.53 7.76
N CYS A 175 0.06 23.78 6.63
CA CYS A 175 0.00 22.94 5.44
C CYS A 175 0.55 23.68 4.24
#